data_828e9296e76df41af7fd706129c6f75f
#
_entry.id   828e9296e76df41af7fd706129c6f75f
#
_cell.length_a   1.000
_cell.length_b   1.000
_cell.length_c   1.000
_cell.angle_alpha   90.00
_cell.angle_beta   90.00
_cell.angle_gamma   90.00
#
_symmetry.space_group_name_H-M   'P 1'
#
loop_
_entity.id
_entity.type
_entity.pdbx_description
1 polymer ?
#
loop_
_entity_poly.entity_id
_entity_poly.type
_entity_poly.pdbx_seq_one_letter_code
_entity_poly.pdbx_strand_id
1 'polypeptide(L)'
;MNNKSIAKTSIAAVLALTALAPAWAQSSKLSLSAQTSEAEQTLTGTVGDAKCKGQTLDRKNLTLLSCTHLCTNSEHRDFVLVTRDAVYVLNGHRNELDKFGGGRATITGRVDGNTVLVDSVSSIKKQG
;
A
#
# COMPACT_ATOMS: atom_id res chain seq x y z
N MET A 1 -27.50 53.42 -52.57
CA MET A 1 -28.71 54.04 -52.03
C MET A 1 -28.84 53.59 -50.60
N ASN A 2 -28.42 54.42 -49.70
CA ASN A 2 -29.20 55.01 -48.63
C ASN A 2 -29.86 53.95 -47.68
N ASN A 3 -29.43 53.82 -46.50
CA ASN A 3 -29.81 54.67 -45.37
C ASN A 3 -28.96 54.33 -44.17
N LYS A 4 -28.17 55.17 -43.76
CA LYS A 4 -28.24 56.05 -42.60
C LYS A 4 -29.37 55.73 -41.65
N SER A 5 -29.04 55.12 -40.54
CA SER A 5 -29.76 55.40 -39.33
C SER A 5 -28.77 55.37 -38.14
N ILE A 6 -28.46 56.53 -37.79
CA ILE A 6 -27.80 56.92 -36.59
C ILE A 6 -28.84 56.77 -35.45
N ALA A 7 -28.69 55.86 -34.59
CA ALA A 7 -29.42 55.93 -33.36
C ALA A 7 -28.38 56.08 -32.24
N LYS A 8 -28.30 57.31 -31.86
CA LYS A 8 -27.80 57.73 -30.54
C LYS A 8 -28.57 56.94 -29.49
N THR A 9 -27.89 56.44 -28.50
CA THR A 9 -28.35 56.73 -27.16
C THR A 9 -27.68 55.83 -26.16
N SER A 10 -27.23 56.54 -25.25
CA SER A 10 -27.39 56.33 -23.82
C SER A 10 -26.32 55.47 -23.18
N ILE A 11 -25.41 56.21 -22.73
CA ILE A 11 -24.51 55.88 -21.61
C ILE A 11 -25.41 55.60 -20.40
N ALA A 12 -25.61 54.35 -20.14
CA ALA A 12 -26.02 53.90 -18.81
C ALA A 12 -24.74 53.43 -18.08
N ALA A 13 -24.25 54.31 -17.26
CA ALA A 13 -23.22 53.95 -16.29
C ALA A 13 -23.84 52.98 -15.29
N VAL A 14 -23.70 51.72 -15.57
CA VAL A 14 -23.94 50.69 -14.58
C VAL A 14 -22.65 50.61 -13.74
N LEU A 15 -22.71 51.22 -12.60
CA LEU A 15 -21.78 50.98 -11.51
C LEU A 15 -21.90 49.50 -11.17
N ALA A 16 -21.09 48.65 -11.80
CA ALA A 16 -20.85 47.33 -11.35
C ALA A 16 -20.05 47.44 -10.02
N LEU A 17 -20.73 47.32 -8.94
CA LEU A 17 -20.11 46.97 -7.68
C LEU A 17 -19.46 45.58 -7.90
N THR A 18 -18.21 45.61 -8.27
CA THR A 18 -17.38 44.43 -8.20
C THR A 18 -17.25 44.08 -6.72
N ALA A 19 -18.07 43.13 -6.31
CA ALA A 19 -17.82 42.46 -5.04
C ALA A 19 -16.45 41.82 -5.15
N LEU A 20 -15.48 42.42 -4.50
CA LEU A 20 -14.21 41.80 -4.22
C LEU A 20 -14.52 40.63 -3.27
N ALA A 21 -14.80 39.49 -3.84
CA ALA A 21 -14.77 38.27 -3.08
C ALA A 21 -13.34 38.08 -2.57
N PRO A 22 -13.14 37.95 -1.26
CA PRO A 22 -11.80 37.80 -0.73
C PRO A 22 -11.24 36.48 -1.25
N ALA A 23 -10.07 36.58 -1.87
CA ALA A 23 -9.36 35.46 -2.50
C ALA A 23 -8.91 34.36 -1.52
N TRP A 24 -9.23 34.53 -0.26
CA TRP A 24 -8.93 33.52 0.77
C TRP A 24 -9.97 32.41 0.88
N ALA A 25 -11.11 32.56 0.25
CA ALA A 25 -12.13 31.52 0.25
C ALA A 25 -11.81 30.34 -0.71
N GLN A 26 -10.75 30.46 -1.47
CA GLN A 26 -10.22 29.38 -2.29
C GLN A 26 -8.95 28.80 -1.68
N SER A 27 -8.93 28.58 -0.40
CA SER A 27 -8.23 27.43 0.10
C SER A 27 -8.95 26.20 -0.44
N SER A 28 -8.80 26.02 -1.73
CA SER A 28 -8.83 24.70 -2.29
C SER A 28 -7.91 23.89 -1.40
N LYS A 29 -8.52 23.13 -0.55
CA LYS A 29 -7.88 22.01 0.07
C LYS A 29 -7.40 21.14 -1.08
N LEU A 30 -6.25 21.48 -1.59
CA LEU A 30 -5.33 20.50 -2.09
C LEU A 30 -4.91 19.71 -0.85
N SER A 31 -5.87 19.04 -0.24
CA SER A 31 -5.62 17.79 0.39
C SER A 31 -5.16 16.88 -0.74
N LEU A 32 -3.93 17.12 -1.12
CA LEU A 32 -3.09 16.08 -1.62
C LEU A 32 -2.82 15.20 -0.40
N SER A 33 -3.88 14.60 0.10
CA SER A 33 -3.80 13.30 0.71
C SER A 33 -3.24 12.43 -0.40
N ALA A 34 -1.94 12.39 -0.52
CA ALA A 34 -1.29 11.15 -0.83
C ALA A 34 -1.69 10.22 0.33
N GLN A 35 -2.95 9.86 0.37
CA GLN A 35 -3.36 8.58 0.86
C GLN A 35 -2.67 7.64 -0.11
N THR A 36 -1.41 7.33 0.20
CA THR A 36 -0.87 6.03 -0.09
C THR A 36 -1.96 5.12 0.48
N SER A 37 -2.84 4.71 -0.39
CA SER A 37 -3.91 3.80 -0.08
C SER A 37 -3.14 2.56 0.33
N GLU A 38 -2.98 2.38 1.64
CA GLU A 38 -2.59 1.11 2.24
C GLU A 38 -3.75 0.14 1.94
N ALA A 39 -3.89 -0.18 0.66
CA ALA A 39 -4.90 -1.08 0.21
C ALA A 39 -4.58 -2.45 0.80
N GLU A 40 -5.55 -3.04 1.43
CA GLU A 40 -5.47 -4.43 1.85
C GLU A 40 -5.17 -5.28 0.61
N GLN A 41 -4.13 -6.06 0.69
CA GLN A 41 -3.69 -6.94 -0.39
C GLN A 41 -3.59 -8.38 0.10
N THR A 42 -3.81 -9.29 -0.82
CA THR A 42 -3.60 -10.71 -0.58
C THR A 42 -2.39 -11.19 -1.37
N LEU A 43 -1.38 -11.61 -0.65
CA LEU A 43 -0.10 -12.05 -1.20
C LEU A 43 0.11 -13.53 -0.93
N THR A 44 0.65 -14.25 -1.89
CA THR A 44 0.97 -15.67 -1.73
C THR A 44 2.46 -15.89 -1.94
N GLY A 45 3.09 -16.60 -1.01
CA GLY A 45 4.52 -16.84 -1.07
C GLY A 45 4.99 -17.89 -0.06
N THR A 46 6.28 -17.97 0.13
CA THR A 46 6.92 -18.80 1.14
C THR A 46 7.24 -17.95 2.36
N VAL A 47 6.79 -18.41 3.52
CA VAL A 47 7.12 -17.76 4.80
C VAL A 47 8.51 -18.21 5.23
N GLY A 48 9.40 -17.26 5.45
CA GLY A 48 10.76 -17.50 5.88
C GLY A 48 11.20 -16.49 6.94
N ASP A 49 12.47 -16.51 7.28
CA ASP A 49 13.09 -15.46 8.10
C ASP A 49 13.88 -14.49 7.22
N ALA A 50 14.16 -13.31 7.75
CA ALA A 50 14.85 -12.24 7.02
C ALA A 50 16.27 -12.65 6.55
N LYS A 51 16.92 -13.61 7.22
CA LYS A 51 18.24 -14.09 6.85
C LYS A 51 18.19 -15.15 5.74
N CYS A 52 17.30 -16.12 5.89
CA CYS A 52 17.18 -17.22 4.94
C CYS A 52 16.37 -16.81 3.68
N LYS A 53 15.49 -15.82 3.77
CA LYS A 53 14.67 -15.31 2.65
C LYS A 53 14.00 -16.41 1.83
N GLY A 54 13.50 -17.44 2.50
CA GLY A 54 12.86 -18.57 1.81
C GLY A 54 13.83 -19.52 1.10
N GLN A 55 15.12 -19.36 1.26
CA GLN A 55 16.12 -20.28 0.75
C GLN A 55 16.55 -21.26 1.82
N THR A 56 16.79 -22.52 1.44
CA THR A 56 17.46 -23.47 2.34
C THR A 56 18.91 -23.02 2.49
N LEU A 57 19.29 -22.67 3.70
CA LEU A 57 20.70 -22.54 3.99
C LEU A 57 21.35 -23.92 3.81
N ASP A 58 22.43 -23.98 3.06
CA ASP A 58 23.22 -25.18 2.79
C ASP A 58 23.97 -25.66 4.05
N ARG A 59 23.24 -25.72 5.15
CA ARG A 59 23.67 -26.37 6.39
C ARG A 59 23.12 -27.79 6.33
N LYS A 60 24.00 -28.74 6.14
CA LYS A 60 23.74 -30.17 6.15
C LYS A 60 22.53 -30.52 7.00
N ASN A 61 21.42 -30.90 6.36
CA ASN A 61 20.20 -31.42 6.96
C ASN A 61 19.24 -30.45 7.65
N LEU A 62 19.38 -29.12 7.52
CA LEU A 62 18.35 -28.19 7.99
C LEU A 62 17.33 -27.95 6.89
N THR A 63 16.08 -28.29 7.17
CA THR A 63 14.96 -27.90 6.29
C THR A 63 14.73 -26.41 6.41
N LEU A 64 14.10 -25.82 5.41
CA LEU A 64 13.70 -24.40 5.43
C LEU A 64 12.84 -24.08 6.66
N LEU A 65 11.94 -25.00 7.03
CA LEU A 65 11.12 -24.89 8.23
C LEU A 65 11.99 -24.80 9.50
N SER A 66 12.94 -25.71 9.68
CA SER A 66 13.82 -25.72 10.86
C SER A 66 14.71 -24.47 10.91
N CYS A 67 15.19 -24.00 9.77
CA CYS A 67 15.97 -22.77 9.70
C CYS A 67 15.13 -21.56 10.08
N THR A 68 13.91 -21.46 9.55
CA THR A 68 13.01 -20.36 9.87
C THR A 68 12.67 -20.32 11.36
N HIS A 69 12.27 -21.44 11.95
CA HIS A 69 11.98 -21.50 13.38
C HIS A 69 13.18 -21.16 14.25
N LEU A 70 14.36 -21.64 13.91
CA LEU A 70 15.56 -21.35 14.68
C LEU A 70 15.87 -19.85 14.65
N CYS A 71 15.81 -19.22 13.49
CA CYS A 71 16.13 -17.80 13.35
C CYS A 71 15.05 -16.90 13.94
N THR A 72 13.78 -17.19 13.72
CA THR A 72 12.69 -16.34 14.19
C THR A 72 12.45 -16.45 15.70
N ASN A 73 12.61 -17.62 16.26
CA ASN A 73 12.37 -17.85 17.69
C ASN A 73 13.60 -17.58 18.55
N SER A 74 14.78 -18.03 18.13
CA SER A 74 16.01 -17.87 18.92
C SER A 74 16.62 -16.48 18.79
N GLU A 75 16.57 -15.88 17.62
CA GLU A 75 17.17 -14.58 17.33
C GLU A 75 16.15 -13.44 17.24
N HIS A 76 14.88 -13.71 17.49
CA HIS A 76 13.78 -12.74 17.41
C HIS A 76 13.73 -11.97 16.07
N ARG A 77 14.10 -12.64 15.01
CA ARG A 77 14.09 -12.05 13.66
C ARG A 77 12.69 -11.93 13.11
N ASP A 78 12.55 -11.04 12.14
CA ASP A 78 11.29 -10.83 11.46
C ASP A 78 11.01 -11.98 10.49
N PHE A 79 9.74 -12.33 10.36
CA PHE A 79 9.27 -13.17 9.28
C PHE A 79 9.26 -12.39 7.98
N VAL A 80 9.51 -13.07 6.88
CA VAL A 80 9.38 -12.53 5.53
C VAL A 80 8.49 -13.42 4.69
N LEU A 81 7.80 -12.80 3.73
CA LEU A 81 7.11 -13.50 2.66
C LEU A 81 7.91 -13.36 1.38
N VAL A 82 8.38 -14.48 0.87
CA VAL A 82 9.07 -14.54 -0.42
C VAL A 82 8.06 -14.89 -1.49
N THR A 83 7.72 -13.92 -2.31
CA THR A 83 6.88 -14.09 -3.49
C THR A 83 7.75 -14.32 -4.73
N ARG A 84 7.14 -14.42 -5.91
CA ARG A 84 7.90 -14.52 -7.15
C ARG A 84 8.72 -13.26 -7.43
N ASP A 85 8.16 -12.11 -7.10
CA ASP A 85 8.66 -10.81 -7.59
C ASP A 85 9.34 -9.99 -6.49
N ALA A 86 9.05 -10.26 -5.22
CA ALA A 86 9.51 -9.45 -4.10
C ALA A 86 9.63 -10.24 -2.80
N VAL A 87 10.33 -9.64 -1.84
CA VAL A 87 10.41 -10.11 -0.46
C VAL A 87 9.80 -9.04 0.43
N TYR A 88 8.79 -9.42 1.21
CA TYR A 88 8.09 -8.54 2.13
C TYR A 88 8.42 -8.90 3.56
N VAL A 89 8.67 -7.91 4.39
CA VAL A 89 8.76 -8.08 5.84
C VAL A 89 7.35 -8.17 6.41
N LEU A 90 7.08 -9.19 7.22
CA LEU A 90 5.78 -9.44 7.82
C LEU A 90 5.76 -8.90 9.25
N ASN A 91 4.84 -7.98 9.51
CA ASN A 91 4.63 -7.38 10.82
C ASN A 91 3.27 -7.81 11.38
N GLY A 92 3.25 -8.32 12.58
CA GLY A 92 2.07 -8.85 13.24
C GLY A 92 1.90 -10.37 13.09
N HIS A 93 0.91 -10.94 13.77
CA HIS A 93 0.50 -12.35 13.71
C HIS A 93 1.63 -13.39 13.83
N ARG A 94 2.66 -13.09 14.63
CA ARG A 94 3.87 -13.89 14.74
C ARG A 94 3.61 -15.36 15.05
N ASN A 95 2.68 -15.65 15.97
CA ASN A 95 2.33 -17.03 16.34
C ASN A 95 1.66 -17.80 15.20
N GLU A 96 0.94 -17.11 14.33
CA GLU A 96 0.33 -17.72 13.14
C GLU A 96 1.38 -17.93 12.06
N LEU A 97 2.22 -16.93 11.81
CA LEU A 97 3.32 -17.01 10.87
C LEU A 97 4.29 -18.16 11.18
N ASP A 98 4.54 -18.40 12.47
CA ASP A 98 5.40 -19.49 12.92
C ASP A 98 4.91 -20.88 12.46
N LYS A 99 3.59 -21.08 12.41
CA LYS A 99 2.99 -22.32 11.91
C LYS A 99 3.24 -22.58 10.43
N PHE A 100 3.52 -21.52 9.67
CA PHE A 100 3.78 -21.58 8.24
C PHE A 100 5.26 -21.41 7.89
N GLY A 101 6.13 -21.26 8.89
CA GLY A 101 7.56 -21.07 8.68
C GLY A 101 8.17 -22.15 7.78
N GLY A 102 8.85 -21.72 6.72
CA GLY A 102 9.40 -22.61 5.70
C GLY A 102 8.38 -23.17 4.71
N GLY A 103 7.10 -22.89 4.90
CA GLY A 103 6.01 -23.34 4.04
C GLY A 103 5.40 -22.20 3.21
N ARG A 104 4.47 -22.56 2.33
CA ARG A 104 3.72 -21.58 1.54
C ARG A 104 2.44 -21.18 2.26
N ALA A 105 2.19 -19.88 2.26
CA ALA A 105 0.98 -19.30 2.85
C ALA A 105 0.42 -18.18 1.98
N THR A 106 -0.83 -17.86 2.25
CA THR A 106 -1.50 -16.66 1.76
C THR A 106 -1.62 -15.68 2.91
N ILE A 107 -1.09 -14.49 2.72
CA ILE A 107 -1.07 -13.39 3.69
C ILE A 107 -2.02 -12.33 3.19
N THR A 108 -2.95 -11.91 4.02
CA THR A 108 -3.78 -10.73 3.77
C THR A 108 -3.35 -9.65 4.75
N GLY A 109 -3.17 -8.45 4.25
CA GLY A 109 -2.73 -7.32 5.06
C GLY A 109 -2.51 -6.05 4.25
N ARG A 110 -2.11 -5.01 4.94
CA ARG A 110 -1.81 -3.71 4.32
C ARG A 110 -0.34 -3.65 3.96
N VAL A 111 -0.07 -3.30 2.70
CA VAL A 111 1.29 -3.22 2.16
C VAL A 111 1.76 -1.77 2.17
N ASP A 112 2.87 -1.53 2.85
CA ASP A 112 3.61 -0.27 2.83
C ASP A 112 5.04 -0.55 2.36
N GLY A 113 5.35 -0.17 1.14
CA GLY A 113 6.62 -0.47 0.50
C GLY A 113 6.87 -1.99 0.43
N ASN A 114 7.85 -2.46 1.17
CA ASN A 114 8.19 -3.89 1.28
C ASN A 114 7.80 -4.49 2.64
N THR A 115 6.97 -3.81 3.41
CA THR A 115 6.45 -4.28 4.69
C THR A 115 4.96 -4.57 4.55
N VAL A 116 4.51 -5.67 5.13
CA VAL A 116 3.09 -6.02 5.22
C VAL A 116 2.68 -6.03 6.68
N LEU A 117 1.74 -5.18 7.03
CA LEU A 117 1.02 -5.29 8.30
C LEU A 117 -0.01 -6.40 8.14
N VAL A 118 0.26 -7.54 8.75
CA VAL A 118 -0.51 -8.76 8.56
C VAL A 118 -1.84 -8.67 9.30
N ASP A 119 -2.94 -8.90 8.59
CA ASP A 119 -4.27 -9.01 9.15
C ASP A 119 -4.68 -10.49 9.30
N SER A 120 -4.27 -11.35 8.37
CA SER A 120 -4.53 -12.79 8.47
C SER A 120 -3.51 -13.64 7.71
N VAL A 121 -3.37 -14.88 8.15
CA VAL A 121 -2.51 -15.90 7.54
C VAL A 121 -3.34 -17.15 7.28
N SER A 122 -3.25 -17.70 6.09
CA SER A 122 -3.97 -18.91 5.73
C SER A 122 -3.12 -19.85 4.87
N SER A 123 -3.46 -21.13 4.90
CA SER A 123 -2.87 -22.10 3.99
C SER A 123 -3.33 -21.85 2.56
N ILE A 124 -2.48 -22.16 1.60
CA ILE A 124 -2.88 -22.15 0.20
C ILE A 124 -3.91 -23.25 0.00
N LYS A 125 -5.14 -22.85 -0.36
CA LYS A 125 -6.14 -23.84 -0.81
C LYS A 125 -5.62 -24.44 -2.11
N LYS A 126 -5.36 -25.75 -2.11
CA LYS A 126 -5.21 -26.47 -3.38
C LYS A 126 -6.53 -26.31 -4.10
N GLN A 127 -6.54 -25.58 -5.19
CA GLN A 127 -7.63 -25.65 -6.13
C GLN A 127 -7.59 -27.06 -6.70
N GLY A 128 -8.58 -27.81 -6.30
CA GLY A 128 -8.77 -29.17 -6.83
C GLY A 128 -9.21 -29.13 -8.28
#